data_60dca7d49e7f942cbc376b7ce4889930
#
_entry.id   60dca7d49e7f942cbc376b7ce4889930
#
_cell.length_a   1.000
_cell.length_b   1.000
_cell.length_c   1.000
_cell.angle_alpha   90.00
_cell.angle_beta   90.00
_cell.angle_gamma   90.00
#
_symmetry.space_group_name_H-M   'P 1'
#
loop_
_entity.id
_entity.type
_entity.pdbx_description
1 polymer ?
#
loop_
_entity_poly.entity_id
_entity_poly.type
_entity_poly.pdbx_seq_one_letter_code
_entity_poly.pdbx_strand_id
1 'polypeptide(L)'
;KMIWQFGELGYDFSINNNSDGSGYDDQGGFRTDPKPIRWDYFEDADRKKLYETYAALLDLRHSYPELFASNTTFSWKVGTANWDNGRTLSATSIDGKSLVVVGNFTLADKNFSVTFQETGTWYELLKDNEPLSVSSTTQTIAVPAHEFRLFTNFKPTLTGIETTAPDAEKPLIYYNRGMDTLVLPAGEAKRVEVYSVNGMLVMTQEKCTSVGLSALPVGYYMARAYMEDGRVQVCKIMK
;
A
#
# COMPACT_ATOMS: atom_id res chain seq x y z
N LYS A 1 -11.07 -11.79 -1.85
CA LYS A 1 -11.50 -10.37 -1.87
C LYS A 1 -10.84 -9.70 -3.07
N MET A 2 -11.50 -8.73 -3.65
CA MET A 2 -11.05 -8.05 -4.87
C MET A 2 -11.18 -6.55 -4.66
N ILE A 3 -10.14 -5.80 -5.02
CA ILE A 3 -10.21 -4.36 -5.24
C ILE A 3 -10.40 -4.20 -6.75
N TRP A 4 -11.46 -3.53 -7.15
CA TRP A 4 -11.74 -3.30 -8.55
C TRP A 4 -11.00 -2.05 -9.03
N GLN A 5 -10.63 -2.03 -10.28
CA GLN A 5 -9.94 -0.99 -11.05
C GLN A 5 -9.94 0.41 -10.38
N PHE A 6 -8.79 0.91 -9.94
CA PHE A 6 -8.62 2.18 -9.22
C PHE A 6 -9.49 2.38 -7.97
N GLY A 7 -10.11 1.32 -7.40
CA GLY A 7 -10.92 1.42 -6.19
C GLY A 7 -10.11 1.95 -5.00
N GLU A 8 -8.81 1.67 -4.96
CA GLU A 8 -7.86 2.20 -3.99
C GLU A 8 -7.57 3.71 -4.16
N LEU A 9 -7.98 4.29 -5.28
CA LEU A 9 -7.91 5.72 -5.58
C LEU A 9 -9.31 6.37 -5.59
N GLY A 10 -10.34 5.67 -5.09
CA GLY A 10 -11.70 6.19 -5.05
C GLY A 10 -12.31 6.36 -6.44
N TYR A 11 -12.25 5.29 -7.24
CA TYR A 11 -12.81 5.30 -8.59
C TYR A 11 -14.30 5.64 -8.59
N ASP A 12 -14.70 6.66 -9.30
CA ASP A 12 -16.03 7.26 -9.28
C ASP A 12 -16.88 6.98 -10.53
N PHE A 13 -16.36 6.20 -11.48
CA PHE A 13 -17.17 5.72 -12.60
C PHE A 13 -17.96 4.48 -12.22
N SER A 14 -19.24 4.52 -12.49
CA SER A 14 -20.13 3.36 -12.32
C SER A 14 -19.76 2.24 -13.31
N ILE A 15 -20.03 1.00 -12.94
CA ILE A 15 -20.00 -0.13 -13.87
C ILE A 15 -20.94 0.07 -15.07
N ASN A 16 -21.95 0.93 -14.93
CA ASN A 16 -22.92 1.26 -15.96
C ASN A 16 -22.50 2.43 -16.88
N ASN A 17 -21.31 3.02 -16.67
CA ASN A 17 -20.78 3.98 -17.61
C ASN A 17 -20.19 3.29 -18.84
N ASN A 18 -20.25 3.98 -20.00
CA ASN A 18 -19.54 3.58 -21.20
C ASN A 18 -18.01 3.71 -21.05
N SER A 19 -17.25 3.33 -22.07
CA SER A 19 -15.78 3.25 -22.01
C SER A 19 -15.05 4.59 -21.86
N ASP A 20 -15.69 5.71 -22.19
CA ASP A 20 -15.10 7.06 -22.00
C ASP A 20 -15.69 7.79 -20.76
N GLY A 21 -16.66 7.17 -20.09
CA GLY A 21 -17.32 7.72 -18.91
C GLY A 21 -18.39 8.77 -19.18
N SER A 22 -18.63 9.14 -20.44
CA SER A 22 -19.59 10.20 -20.81
C SER A 22 -21.06 9.73 -20.81
N GLY A 23 -21.29 8.43 -21.03
CA GLY A 23 -22.60 7.82 -21.08
C GLY A 23 -22.89 6.95 -19.86
N TYR A 24 -24.16 6.83 -19.52
CA TYR A 24 -24.65 5.98 -18.41
C TYR A 24 -25.91 5.24 -18.85
N ASP A 25 -25.97 3.94 -18.59
CA ASP A 25 -27.15 3.11 -18.84
C ASP A 25 -27.46 2.26 -17.61
N ASP A 26 -28.54 2.58 -16.90
CA ASP A 26 -29.01 1.87 -15.72
C ASP A 26 -29.54 0.46 -16.03
N GLN A 27 -29.86 0.17 -17.28
CA GLN A 27 -30.26 -1.17 -17.75
C GLN A 27 -29.04 -2.09 -17.96
N GLY A 28 -27.83 -1.55 -17.83
CA GLY A 28 -26.61 -2.33 -17.86
C GLY A 28 -26.02 -2.59 -19.23
N GLY A 29 -26.41 -1.83 -20.26
CA GLY A 29 -25.88 -1.96 -21.62
C GLY A 29 -24.37 -1.76 -21.73
N PHE A 30 -23.77 -0.98 -20.82
CA PHE A 30 -22.32 -0.73 -20.79
C PHE A 30 -21.55 -1.55 -19.75
N ARG A 31 -22.18 -2.49 -19.04
CA ARG A 31 -21.54 -3.23 -17.93
C ARG A 31 -20.29 -3.99 -18.33
N THR A 32 -20.21 -4.44 -19.56
CA THR A 32 -19.08 -5.20 -20.11
C THR A 32 -18.05 -4.33 -20.83
N ASP A 33 -18.32 -3.06 -21.00
CA ASP A 33 -17.41 -2.13 -21.65
C ASP A 33 -16.17 -1.90 -20.77
N PRO A 34 -14.99 -1.66 -21.38
CA PRO A 34 -13.83 -1.15 -20.66
C PRO A 34 -14.21 0.13 -19.92
N LYS A 35 -13.57 0.38 -18.78
CA LYS A 35 -13.80 1.63 -18.03
C LYS A 35 -12.63 2.59 -18.20
N PRO A 36 -12.85 3.92 -18.04
CA PRO A 36 -11.78 4.91 -18.17
C PRO A 36 -10.58 4.60 -17.30
N ILE A 37 -9.39 4.73 -17.86
CA ILE A 37 -8.12 4.60 -17.14
C ILE A 37 -7.78 5.95 -16.52
N ARG A 38 -7.60 6.00 -15.20
CA ARG A 38 -7.49 7.24 -14.43
C ARG A 38 -6.22 7.28 -13.56
N TRP A 39 -5.05 7.18 -14.18
CA TRP A 39 -3.76 7.36 -13.48
C TRP A 39 -3.58 8.77 -12.93
N ASP A 40 -4.28 9.75 -13.49
CA ASP A 40 -4.35 11.13 -13.01
C ASP A 40 -4.90 11.24 -11.58
N TYR A 41 -5.70 10.25 -11.10
CA TYR A 41 -6.17 10.20 -9.73
C TYR A 41 -5.05 10.13 -8.70
N PHE A 42 -3.91 9.57 -9.06
CA PHE A 42 -2.75 9.49 -8.17
C PHE A 42 -2.10 10.86 -7.90
N GLU A 43 -2.36 11.86 -8.74
CA GLU A 43 -1.90 13.25 -8.55
C GLU A 43 -2.79 14.04 -7.57
N ASP A 44 -4.01 13.55 -7.29
CA ASP A 44 -4.91 14.15 -6.31
C ASP A 44 -4.51 13.73 -4.88
N ALA A 45 -4.29 14.69 -4.00
CA ALA A 45 -3.77 14.45 -2.66
C ALA A 45 -4.71 13.59 -1.78
N ASP A 46 -6.04 13.79 -1.90
CA ASP A 46 -7.02 13.05 -1.11
C ASP A 46 -7.15 11.60 -1.60
N ARG A 47 -7.13 11.39 -2.91
CA ARG A 47 -7.14 10.07 -3.53
C ARG A 47 -5.85 9.31 -3.23
N LYS A 48 -4.70 9.99 -3.25
CA LYS A 48 -3.42 9.43 -2.85
C LYS A 48 -3.42 9.01 -1.39
N LYS A 49 -3.99 9.82 -0.48
CA LYS A 49 -4.15 9.45 0.92
C LYS A 49 -5.01 8.19 1.10
N LEU A 50 -6.05 8.02 0.29
CA LEU A 50 -6.85 6.79 0.28
C LEU A 50 -6.00 5.60 -0.15
N TYR A 51 -5.23 5.73 -1.23
CA TYR A 51 -4.29 4.70 -1.69
C TYR A 51 -3.28 4.30 -0.60
N GLU A 52 -2.67 5.29 0.06
CA GLU A 52 -1.72 5.06 1.15
C GLU A 52 -2.37 4.33 2.34
N THR A 53 -3.64 4.64 2.63
CA THR A 53 -4.43 3.93 3.64
C THR A 53 -4.65 2.47 3.25
N TYR A 54 -5.03 2.19 2.00
CA TYR A 54 -5.12 0.81 1.49
C TYR A 54 -3.80 0.07 1.58
N ALA A 55 -2.70 0.72 1.19
CA ALA A 55 -1.37 0.15 1.26
C ALA A 55 -0.99 -0.24 2.69
N ALA A 56 -1.17 0.66 3.66
CA ALA A 56 -0.89 0.40 5.08
C ALA A 56 -1.72 -0.76 5.65
N LEU A 57 -3.02 -0.83 5.30
CA LEU A 57 -3.90 -1.91 5.78
C LEU A 57 -3.58 -3.27 5.14
N LEU A 58 -3.21 -3.27 3.87
CA LEU A 58 -2.78 -4.50 3.16
C LEU A 58 -1.45 -4.99 3.71
N ASP A 59 -0.53 -4.08 4.01
CA ASP A 59 0.76 -4.41 4.59
C ASP A 59 0.61 -4.94 6.03
N LEU A 60 -0.23 -4.31 6.87
CA LEU A 60 -0.58 -4.85 8.17
C LEU A 60 -1.11 -6.29 8.06
N ARG A 61 -2.01 -6.53 7.10
CA ARG A 61 -2.59 -7.85 6.86
C ARG A 61 -1.55 -8.87 6.39
N HIS A 62 -0.59 -8.44 5.57
CA HIS A 62 0.48 -9.30 5.07
C HIS A 62 1.51 -9.62 6.16
N SER A 63 1.91 -8.62 6.93
CA SER A 63 2.94 -8.74 7.97
C SER A 63 2.43 -9.45 9.22
N TYR A 64 1.13 -9.39 9.49
CA TYR A 64 0.50 -9.97 10.70
C TYR A 64 -0.74 -10.82 10.33
N PRO A 65 -0.56 -11.90 9.55
CA PRO A 65 -1.68 -12.73 9.08
C PRO A 65 -2.47 -13.39 10.22
N GLU A 66 -1.86 -13.58 11.38
CA GLU A 66 -2.49 -14.12 12.58
C GLU A 66 -3.66 -13.26 13.10
N LEU A 67 -3.63 -11.94 12.88
CA LEU A 67 -4.75 -11.04 13.21
C LEU A 67 -5.99 -11.25 12.34
N PHE A 68 -5.83 -11.94 11.21
CA PHE A 68 -6.87 -12.15 10.20
C PHE A 68 -7.16 -13.63 9.96
N ALA A 69 -6.63 -14.51 10.82
CA ALA A 69 -6.82 -15.95 10.75
C ALA A 69 -8.24 -16.37 11.19
N SER A 70 -8.65 -17.57 10.86
CA SER A 70 -9.98 -18.08 11.18
C SER A 70 -10.21 -18.29 12.70
N ASN A 71 -9.14 -18.40 13.49
CA ASN A 71 -9.16 -18.53 14.93
C ASN A 71 -8.98 -17.21 15.68
N THR A 72 -8.97 -16.09 14.99
CA THR A 72 -8.95 -14.73 15.58
C THR A 72 -10.29 -14.42 16.23
N THR A 73 -10.27 -13.89 17.45
CA THR A 73 -11.47 -13.38 18.09
C THR A 73 -11.83 -12.02 17.52
N PHE A 74 -13.00 -11.94 16.92
CA PHE A 74 -13.55 -10.71 16.32
C PHE A 74 -14.73 -10.19 17.12
N SER A 75 -14.77 -8.86 17.32
CA SER A 75 -15.94 -8.14 17.83
C SER A 75 -16.16 -6.85 17.02
N TRP A 76 -17.41 -6.52 16.73
CA TRP A 76 -17.73 -5.28 16.02
C TRP A 76 -19.07 -4.69 16.43
N LYS A 77 -19.16 -3.37 16.35
CA LYS A 77 -20.37 -2.55 16.50
C LYS A 77 -20.46 -1.61 15.31
N VAL A 78 -21.05 -2.07 14.21
CA VAL A 78 -21.07 -1.35 12.93
C VAL A 78 -22.49 -1.06 12.41
N GLY A 79 -23.52 -1.45 13.16
CA GLY A 79 -24.90 -1.21 12.81
C GLY A 79 -25.32 0.26 12.88
N THR A 80 -26.52 0.57 12.38
CA THR A 80 -27.08 1.93 12.38
C THR A 80 -27.22 2.53 13.78
N ALA A 81 -27.51 1.71 14.80
CA ALA A 81 -27.55 2.16 16.21
C ALA A 81 -26.20 2.72 16.73
N ASN A 82 -25.10 2.44 16.07
CA ASN A 82 -23.77 2.91 16.45
C ASN A 82 -23.29 4.09 15.61
N TRP A 83 -24.13 4.66 14.78
CA TRP A 83 -23.77 5.78 13.91
C TRP A 83 -23.21 6.97 14.71
N ASP A 84 -23.95 7.38 15.74
CA ASP A 84 -23.57 8.50 16.62
C ASP A 84 -22.60 8.11 17.75
N ASN A 85 -22.48 6.83 18.06
CA ASN A 85 -21.68 6.32 19.18
C ASN A 85 -20.30 5.77 18.74
N GLY A 86 -19.94 5.97 17.48
CA GLY A 86 -18.72 5.42 16.87
C GLY A 86 -18.88 3.94 16.48
N ARG A 87 -18.47 3.63 15.27
CA ARG A 87 -18.42 2.25 14.80
C ARG A 87 -17.08 1.65 15.15
N THR A 88 -17.09 0.55 15.88
CA THR A 88 -15.87 -0.09 16.36
C THR A 88 -15.73 -1.50 15.82
N LEU A 89 -14.48 -1.90 15.64
CA LEU A 89 -14.08 -3.27 15.34
C LEU A 89 -12.85 -3.60 16.17
N SER A 90 -12.78 -4.81 16.69
CA SER A 90 -11.57 -5.34 17.31
C SER A 90 -11.28 -6.74 16.83
N ALA A 91 -9.99 -7.07 16.76
CA ALA A 91 -9.50 -8.40 16.46
C ALA A 91 -8.38 -8.75 17.44
N THR A 92 -8.39 -9.97 17.96
CA THR A 92 -7.35 -10.49 18.85
C THR A 92 -6.94 -11.88 18.36
N SER A 93 -5.68 -12.00 18.00
CA SER A 93 -5.08 -13.27 17.59
C SER A 93 -4.82 -14.18 18.79
N ILE A 94 -4.58 -15.45 18.52
CA ILE A 94 -4.34 -16.46 19.57
C ILE A 94 -3.05 -16.21 20.36
N ASP A 95 -2.07 -15.52 19.76
CA ASP A 95 -0.81 -15.12 20.40
C ASP A 95 -0.90 -13.77 21.14
N GLY A 96 -2.12 -13.20 21.26
CA GLY A 96 -2.40 -11.99 22.04
C GLY A 96 -2.19 -10.67 21.30
N LYS A 97 -1.77 -10.68 20.03
CA LYS A 97 -1.77 -9.44 19.27
C LYS A 97 -3.19 -8.95 19.03
N SER A 98 -3.41 -7.66 19.24
CA SER A 98 -4.75 -7.07 19.13
C SER A 98 -4.73 -5.81 18.30
N LEU A 99 -5.81 -5.58 17.54
CA LEU A 99 -6.10 -4.32 16.90
C LEU A 99 -7.49 -3.82 17.30
N VAL A 100 -7.64 -2.50 17.34
CA VAL A 100 -8.91 -1.80 17.58
C VAL A 100 -9.06 -0.71 16.54
N VAL A 101 -10.24 -0.66 15.92
CA VAL A 101 -10.64 0.40 14.99
C VAL A 101 -11.83 1.12 15.54
N VAL A 102 -11.84 2.45 15.45
CA VAL A 102 -13.02 3.28 15.72
C VAL A 102 -13.21 4.28 14.59
N GLY A 103 -14.42 4.34 14.04
CA GLY A 103 -14.78 5.23 12.92
C GLY A 103 -15.87 6.23 13.30
N ASN A 104 -15.67 7.49 12.90
CA ASN A 104 -16.64 8.57 13.01
C ASN A 104 -17.29 8.79 11.63
N PHE A 105 -18.54 8.38 11.49
CA PHE A 105 -19.31 8.54 10.26
C PHE A 105 -20.29 9.74 10.33
N THR A 106 -20.07 10.65 11.30
CA THR A 106 -20.88 11.86 11.45
C THR A 106 -20.18 13.08 10.85
N LEU A 107 -20.91 14.18 10.71
CA LEU A 107 -20.42 15.44 10.14
C LEU A 107 -19.68 16.33 11.15
N ALA A 108 -19.45 15.85 12.37
CA ALA A 108 -18.80 16.61 13.43
C ALA A 108 -17.75 15.77 14.16
N ASP A 109 -16.72 16.41 14.66
CA ASP A 109 -15.74 15.79 15.54
C ASP A 109 -16.43 15.24 16.80
N LYS A 110 -16.08 14.03 17.18
CA LYS A 110 -16.68 13.36 18.35
C LYS A 110 -15.64 12.61 19.18
N ASN A 111 -16.00 12.47 20.45
CA ASN A 111 -15.31 11.60 21.39
C ASN A 111 -16.10 10.31 21.56
N PHE A 112 -15.44 9.16 21.35
CA PHE A 112 -16.07 7.85 21.48
C PHE A 112 -15.47 7.07 22.63
N SER A 113 -16.33 6.34 23.35
CA SER A 113 -15.91 5.34 24.34
C SER A 113 -15.48 4.06 23.62
N VAL A 114 -14.18 3.77 23.60
CA VAL A 114 -13.57 2.66 22.89
C VAL A 114 -13.09 1.62 23.90
N THR A 115 -13.37 0.34 23.61
CA THR A 115 -12.91 -0.78 24.44
C THR A 115 -11.64 -1.37 23.82
N PHE A 116 -10.56 -1.38 24.61
CA PHE A 116 -9.29 -2.03 24.32
C PHE A 116 -9.24 -3.38 25.06
N GLN A 117 -8.52 -4.35 24.53
CA GLN A 117 -8.42 -5.69 25.12
C GLN A 117 -7.58 -5.72 26.40
N GLU A 118 -6.63 -4.78 26.53
CA GLU A 118 -5.75 -4.66 27.68
C GLU A 118 -5.33 -3.21 27.90
N THR A 119 -4.83 -2.90 29.09
CA THR A 119 -4.15 -1.64 29.40
C THR A 119 -2.70 -1.71 28.95
N GLY A 120 -2.07 -0.56 28.72
CA GLY A 120 -0.68 -0.50 28.28
C GLY A 120 -0.47 0.50 27.14
N THR A 121 0.63 0.35 26.41
CA THR A 121 0.93 1.20 25.26
C THR A 121 0.34 0.57 24.00
N TRP A 122 -0.51 1.32 23.35
CA TRP A 122 -1.04 1.02 22.02
C TRP A 122 -0.44 1.97 21.00
N TYR A 123 -0.48 1.62 19.73
CA TYR A 123 0.15 2.39 18.65
C TYR A 123 -0.87 2.71 17.57
N GLU A 124 -0.98 3.99 17.18
CA GLU A 124 -1.88 4.43 16.12
C GLU A 124 -1.22 4.24 14.75
N LEU A 125 -1.62 3.19 14.02
CA LEU A 125 -0.98 2.77 12.77
C LEU A 125 -0.87 3.89 11.73
N LEU A 126 -1.96 4.62 11.50
CA LEU A 126 -2.04 5.65 10.44
C LEU A 126 -1.45 7.00 10.84
N LYS A 127 -0.83 7.07 12.04
CA LYS A 127 -0.07 8.22 12.54
C LYS A 127 1.34 7.81 12.94
N ASP A 128 2.06 7.19 12.02
CA ASP A 128 3.45 6.78 12.19
C ASP A 128 3.70 5.97 13.48
N ASN A 129 2.73 5.16 13.88
CA ASN A 129 2.75 4.40 15.13
C ASN A 129 2.88 5.30 16.38
N GLU A 130 2.20 6.45 16.41
CA GLU A 130 2.15 7.33 17.59
C GLU A 130 1.65 6.55 18.81
N PRO A 131 2.39 6.57 19.95
CA PRO A 131 2.01 5.78 21.10
C PRO A 131 0.82 6.42 21.85
N LEU A 132 -0.16 5.57 22.20
CA LEU A 132 -1.29 5.89 23.05
C LEU A 132 -1.18 5.12 24.37
N SER A 133 -1.15 5.82 25.49
CA SER A 133 -1.24 5.18 26.81
C SER A 133 -2.68 4.85 27.14
N VAL A 134 -3.01 3.56 27.21
CA VAL A 134 -4.32 3.04 27.59
C VAL A 134 -4.28 2.67 29.07
N SER A 135 -4.83 3.55 29.94
CA SER A 135 -4.85 3.36 31.38
C SER A 135 -6.08 2.59 31.89
N SER A 136 -7.10 2.49 31.07
CA SER A 136 -8.32 1.68 31.31
C SER A 136 -8.72 0.98 30.03
N THR A 137 -9.22 -0.24 30.12
CA THR A 137 -9.75 -0.99 28.96
C THR A 137 -10.92 -0.28 28.26
N THR A 138 -11.54 0.69 28.90
CA THR A 138 -12.49 1.62 28.27
C THR A 138 -11.91 3.01 28.33
N GLN A 139 -11.62 3.60 27.16
CA GLN A 139 -10.99 4.92 27.06
C GLN A 139 -11.70 5.78 26.02
N THR A 140 -11.75 7.08 26.30
CA THR A 140 -12.31 8.07 25.35
C THR A 140 -11.28 8.40 24.28
N ILE A 141 -11.68 8.25 23.01
CA ILE A 141 -10.86 8.56 21.84
C ILE A 141 -11.54 9.65 21.01
N ALA A 142 -10.81 10.72 20.76
CA ALA A 142 -11.24 11.79 19.85
C ALA A 142 -11.04 11.34 18.40
N VAL A 143 -12.10 11.41 17.60
CA VAL A 143 -12.06 11.06 16.16
C VAL A 143 -12.71 12.20 15.38
N PRO A 144 -11.97 12.87 14.49
CA PRO A 144 -12.52 13.92 13.63
C PRO A 144 -13.68 13.39 12.76
N ALA A 145 -14.47 14.32 12.23
CA ALA A 145 -15.54 13.99 11.29
C ALA A 145 -15.00 13.22 10.08
N HIS A 146 -15.71 12.16 9.65
CA HIS A 146 -15.36 11.31 8.51
C HIS A 146 -14.02 10.56 8.60
N GLU A 147 -13.40 10.54 9.80
CA GLU A 147 -12.15 9.83 10.00
C GLU A 147 -12.34 8.53 10.78
N PHE A 148 -11.31 7.72 10.79
CA PHE A 148 -11.19 6.54 11.66
C PHE A 148 -9.79 6.50 12.25
N ARG A 149 -9.67 5.76 13.38
CA ARG A 149 -8.41 5.48 14.04
C ARG A 149 -8.21 3.99 14.15
N LEU A 150 -6.98 3.53 13.95
CA LEU A 150 -6.60 2.13 14.09
C LEU A 150 -5.42 2.02 15.06
N PHE A 151 -5.64 1.25 16.13
CA PHE A 151 -4.64 1.03 17.17
C PHE A 151 -4.25 -0.44 17.24
N THR A 152 -2.99 -0.72 17.55
CA THR A 152 -2.46 -2.06 17.83
C THR A 152 -1.75 -2.07 19.17
N ASN A 153 -1.83 -3.19 19.94
CA ASN A 153 -1.13 -3.34 21.23
C ASN A 153 0.37 -3.68 21.08
N PHE A 154 0.86 -3.66 19.88
CA PHE A 154 2.26 -3.81 19.51
C PHE A 154 2.62 -2.72 18.49
N LYS A 155 3.90 -2.36 18.40
CA LYS A 155 4.37 -1.43 17.35
C LYS A 155 4.55 -2.20 16.04
N PRO A 156 3.69 -1.99 15.03
CA PRO A 156 3.84 -2.66 13.76
C PRO A 156 5.13 -2.27 13.05
N THR A 157 5.87 -3.27 12.59
CA THR A 157 6.91 -3.09 11.58
C THR A 157 6.28 -3.47 10.26
N LEU A 158 5.83 -2.47 9.52
CA LEU A 158 5.26 -2.70 8.21
C LEU A 158 6.43 -2.90 7.24
N THR A 159 6.39 -4.02 6.55
CA THR A 159 7.35 -4.35 5.50
C THR A 159 6.86 -3.80 4.15
N GLY A 160 6.15 -2.66 4.18
CA GLY A 160 5.77 -1.97 2.97
C GLY A 160 6.94 -1.96 2.02
N ILE A 161 6.68 -2.02 0.73
CA ILE A 161 7.69 -1.54 -0.22
C ILE A 161 8.05 -0.17 0.34
N GLU A 162 9.21 -0.07 0.97
CA GLU A 162 9.75 1.25 1.21
C GLU A 162 9.68 1.93 -0.15
N THR A 163 8.67 2.76 -0.36
CA THR A 163 8.88 3.91 -1.21
C THR A 163 9.90 4.71 -0.42
N THR A 164 11.16 4.26 -0.47
CA THR A 164 12.24 5.20 -0.36
C THR A 164 11.83 6.28 -1.32
N ALA A 165 11.31 7.38 -0.78
CA ALA A 165 11.26 8.62 -1.53
C ALA A 165 12.59 8.61 -2.26
N PRO A 166 12.63 8.60 -3.60
CA PRO A 166 13.89 8.46 -4.31
C PRO A 166 14.78 9.48 -3.63
N ASP A 167 15.83 8.98 -2.95
CA ASP A 167 16.84 9.86 -2.37
C ASP A 167 17.10 10.87 -3.48
N ALA A 168 16.62 12.10 -3.32
CA ALA A 168 16.55 13.09 -4.41
C ALA A 168 17.96 13.45 -4.93
N GLU A 169 18.99 12.80 -4.37
CA GLU A 169 20.39 13.03 -4.63
C GLU A 169 21.17 11.84 -5.24
N LYS A 170 20.54 10.66 -5.41
CA LYS A 170 21.30 9.53 -6.01
C LYS A 170 20.58 9.01 -7.26
N PRO A 171 21.17 9.22 -8.44
CA PRO A 171 20.57 8.82 -9.70
C PRO A 171 20.33 7.31 -9.74
N LEU A 172 19.10 6.95 -10.16
CA LEU A 172 18.68 5.55 -10.30
C LEU A 172 19.36 4.92 -11.53
N ILE A 173 19.53 3.59 -11.51
CA ILE A 173 19.96 2.88 -12.70
C ILE A 173 18.92 3.09 -13.82
N TYR A 174 19.38 3.27 -15.04
CA TYR A 174 18.50 3.46 -16.19
C TYR A 174 19.08 2.82 -17.45
N TYR A 175 18.18 2.44 -18.36
CA TYR A 175 18.56 1.94 -19.68
C TYR A 175 18.71 3.09 -20.68
N ASN A 176 19.92 3.27 -21.20
CA ASN A 176 20.20 4.19 -22.29
C ASN A 176 20.00 3.46 -23.63
N ARG A 177 18.87 3.73 -24.28
CA ARG A 177 18.51 3.09 -25.54
C ARG A 177 19.48 3.45 -26.68
N GLY A 178 20.03 4.66 -26.71
CA GLY A 178 20.94 5.12 -27.77
C GLY A 178 22.29 4.38 -27.74
N MET A 179 22.73 3.96 -26.57
CA MET A 179 23.99 3.25 -26.35
C MET A 179 23.77 1.74 -26.11
N ASP A 180 22.54 1.29 -26.07
CA ASP A 180 22.13 -0.08 -25.70
C ASP A 180 22.80 -0.58 -24.40
N THR A 181 22.80 0.30 -23.38
CA THR A 181 23.58 0.12 -22.16
C THR A 181 22.73 0.46 -20.94
N LEU A 182 22.79 -0.39 -19.92
CA LEU A 182 22.30 -0.09 -18.58
C LEU A 182 23.36 0.75 -17.86
N VAL A 183 23.01 1.95 -17.42
CA VAL A 183 23.90 2.91 -16.76
C VAL A 183 23.61 2.91 -15.26
N LEU A 184 24.69 2.90 -14.46
CA LEU A 184 24.65 2.91 -12.99
C LEU A 184 25.27 4.23 -12.46
N PRO A 185 24.53 5.36 -12.49
CA PRO A 185 25.11 6.67 -12.12
C PRO A 185 25.51 6.76 -10.64
N ALA A 186 24.94 5.92 -9.79
CA ALA A 186 25.23 5.88 -8.35
C ALA A 186 26.58 5.23 -8.00
N GLY A 187 27.34 4.77 -8.99
CA GLY A 187 28.64 4.15 -8.82
C GLY A 187 28.67 2.65 -9.18
N GLU A 188 29.65 1.94 -8.65
CA GLU A 188 29.89 0.54 -8.97
C GLU A 188 28.87 -0.37 -8.28
N ALA A 189 28.32 -1.32 -9.04
CA ALA A 189 27.55 -2.43 -8.49
C ALA A 189 28.47 -3.64 -8.26
N LYS A 190 28.26 -4.36 -7.15
CA LYS A 190 28.87 -5.65 -6.88
C LYS A 190 28.49 -6.65 -7.96
N ARG A 191 27.21 -6.60 -8.35
CA ARG A 191 26.64 -7.50 -9.36
C ARG A 191 25.41 -6.89 -10.00
N VAL A 192 25.24 -7.09 -11.29
CA VAL A 192 24.02 -6.81 -12.04
C VAL A 192 23.51 -8.10 -12.64
N GLU A 193 22.24 -8.36 -12.47
CA GLU A 193 21.50 -9.49 -13.05
C GLU A 193 20.43 -8.96 -13.99
N VAL A 194 20.31 -9.55 -15.18
CA VAL A 194 19.26 -9.21 -16.13
C VAL A 194 18.38 -10.43 -16.36
N TYR A 195 17.08 -10.23 -16.24
CA TYR A 195 16.07 -11.29 -16.36
C TYR A 195 15.14 -11.00 -17.54
N SER A 196 14.73 -12.06 -18.23
CA SER A 196 13.66 -12.02 -19.22
C SER A 196 12.30 -11.82 -18.53
N VAL A 197 11.26 -11.55 -19.32
CA VAL A 197 9.87 -11.43 -18.82
C VAL A 197 9.36 -12.70 -18.12
N ASN A 198 9.92 -13.86 -18.43
CA ASN A 198 9.57 -15.13 -17.81
C ASN A 198 10.34 -15.39 -16.50
N GLY A 199 11.12 -14.42 -16.02
CA GLY A 199 11.91 -14.54 -14.79
C GLY A 199 13.21 -15.35 -14.96
N MET A 200 13.59 -15.71 -16.18
CA MET A 200 14.83 -16.45 -16.46
C MET A 200 16.01 -15.46 -16.45
N LEU A 201 17.07 -15.79 -15.71
CA LEU A 201 18.32 -15.04 -15.72
C LEU A 201 19.00 -15.20 -17.10
N VAL A 202 19.22 -14.09 -17.80
CA VAL A 202 19.79 -14.08 -19.16
C VAL A 202 21.18 -13.45 -19.22
N MET A 203 21.55 -12.67 -18.19
CA MET A 203 22.88 -12.06 -18.12
C MET A 203 23.23 -11.75 -16.66
N THR A 204 24.50 -11.89 -16.31
CA THR A 204 25.09 -11.46 -15.04
C THR A 204 26.41 -10.76 -15.32
N GLN A 205 26.66 -9.65 -14.62
CA GLN A 205 27.93 -8.96 -14.65
C GLN A 205 28.34 -8.53 -13.24
N GLU A 206 29.57 -8.85 -12.88
CA GLU A 206 30.18 -8.50 -11.60
C GLU A 206 30.98 -7.20 -11.72
N LYS A 207 31.04 -6.42 -10.62
CA LYS A 207 31.87 -5.21 -10.48
C LYS A 207 31.80 -4.28 -11.69
N CYS A 208 30.67 -3.62 -11.89
CA CYS A 208 30.46 -2.78 -13.06
C CYS A 208 29.75 -1.46 -12.72
N THR A 209 30.05 -0.43 -13.53
CA THR A 209 29.36 0.87 -13.51
C THR A 209 28.37 1.01 -14.67
N SER A 210 28.42 0.08 -15.59
CA SER A 210 27.50 -0.03 -16.72
C SER A 210 27.48 -1.45 -17.29
N VAL A 211 26.40 -1.82 -17.95
CA VAL A 211 26.23 -3.15 -18.58
C VAL A 211 25.74 -2.98 -20.01
N GLY A 212 26.57 -3.40 -20.99
CA GLY A 212 26.16 -3.43 -22.39
C GLY A 212 25.15 -4.56 -22.62
N LEU A 213 24.06 -4.27 -23.31
CA LEU A 213 22.99 -5.22 -23.55
C LEU A 213 22.91 -5.68 -25.03
N SER A 214 23.90 -5.33 -25.84
CA SER A 214 23.92 -5.62 -27.29
C SER A 214 23.76 -7.10 -27.64
N ALA A 215 24.20 -7.99 -26.76
CA ALA A 215 24.07 -9.45 -26.93
C ALA A 215 22.63 -9.98 -26.71
N LEU A 216 21.73 -9.18 -26.10
CA LEU A 216 20.36 -9.59 -25.85
C LEU A 216 19.47 -9.26 -27.07
N PRO A 217 18.51 -10.12 -27.43
CA PRO A 217 17.49 -9.81 -28.43
C PRO A 217 16.64 -8.59 -28.08
N VAL A 218 15.94 -8.02 -29.05
CA VAL A 218 14.90 -7.01 -28.82
C VAL A 218 13.80 -7.63 -27.95
N GLY A 219 13.42 -6.94 -26.86
CA GLY A 219 12.44 -7.46 -25.93
C GLY A 219 12.37 -6.69 -24.63
N TYR A 220 11.57 -7.22 -23.69
CA TYR A 220 11.43 -6.67 -22.35
C TYR A 220 12.27 -7.46 -21.36
N TYR A 221 12.99 -6.72 -20.51
CA TYR A 221 13.85 -7.30 -19.48
C TYR A 221 13.70 -6.54 -18.18
N MET A 222 14.15 -7.16 -17.09
CA MET A 222 14.28 -6.52 -15.79
C MET A 222 15.72 -6.66 -15.33
N ALA A 223 16.38 -5.55 -15.03
CA ALA A 223 17.71 -5.55 -14.43
C ALA A 223 17.61 -5.32 -12.92
N ARG A 224 18.44 -6.05 -12.16
CA ARG A 224 18.63 -5.89 -10.72
C ARG A 224 20.11 -5.65 -10.46
N ALA A 225 20.44 -4.49 -9.88
CA ALA A 225 21.80 -4.13 -9.49
C ALA A 225 21.95 -4.18 -7.97
N TYR A 226 22.93 -4.93 -7.50
CA TYR A 226 23.34 -5.03 -6.10
C TYR A 226 24.51 -4.08 -5.89
N MET A 227 24.27 -2.96 -5.23
CA MET A 227 25.24 -1.90 -5.04
C MET A 227 26.24 -2.23 -3.92
N GLU A 228 27.42 -1.56 -3.94
CA GLU A 228 28.45 -1.75 -2.91
C GLU A 228 27.97 -1.39 -1.48
N ASP A 229 27.05 -0.45 -1.36
CA ASP A 229 26.47 0.00 -0.09
C ASP A 229 25.33 -0.90 0.43
N GLY A 230 25.08 -2.04 -0.23
CA GLY A 230 24.05 -3.02 0.14
C GLY A 230 22.66 -2.74 -0.44
N ARG A 231 22.45 -1.60 -1.10
CA ARG A 231 21.18 -1.30 -1.78
C ARG A 231 20.98 -2.17 -3.00
N VAL A 232 19.73 -2.43 -3.32
CA VAL A 232 19.33 -3.11 -4.57
C VAL A 232 18.52 -2.13 -5.40
N GLN A 233 18.91 -1.91 -6.65
CA GLN A 233 18.18 -1.08 -7.60
C GLN A 233 17.60 -1.95 -8.72
N VAL A 234 16.44 -1.58 -9.24
CA VAL A 234 15.74 -2.31 -10.30
C VAL A 234 15.40 -1.37 -11.45
N CYS A 235 15.59 -1.84 -12.67
CA CYS A 235 15.26 -1.10 -13.89
C CYS A 235 14.48 -2.00 -14.86
N LYS A 236 13.38 -1.48 -15.43
CA LYS A 236 12.73 -2.08 -16.59
C LYS A 236 13.46 -1.66 -17.86
N ILE A 237 13.72 -2.61 -18.72
CA ILE A 237 14.40 -2.40 -19.99
C ILE A 237 13.42 -2.76 -21.12
N MET A 238 13.25 -1.83 -22.03
CA MET A 238 12.54 -2.04 -23.28
C MET A 238 13.56 -1.80 -24.40
N LYS A 239 14.17 -2.90 -24.85
CA LYS A 239 15.18 -2.91 -25.90
C LYS A 239 14.55 -2.96 -27.28
#